data_f184d68bbff9eca5dff96d86a34deb73
#
_entry.id   f184d68bbff9eca5dff96d86a34deb73
#
_cell.length_a   1.000
_cell.length_b   1.000
_cell.length_c   1.000
_cell.angle_alpha   90.00
_cell.angle_beta   90.00
_cell.angle_gamma   90.00
#
_symmetry.space_group_name_H-M   'P 1'
#
loop_
_entity.id
_entity.type
_entity.pdbx_description
1 polymer ?
#
loop_
_entity_poly.entity_id
_entity_poly.type
_entity_poly.pdbx_seq_one_letter_code
_entity_poly.pdbx_strand_id
1 'polypeptide(L)'
;MENNKPANNEIQIELSEEMAQGTYANLAIISHSSSEFILDFIRVVPGAPKAQVKSRVILTPDNAQRLLFALQDNIKKFGEQLQAGNNNNKLIPEITIVETLPINIPISDKTKN
;
A
#
# COMPACT_ATOMS: atom_id res chain seq x y z
N MET A 1 -7.61 -25.48 24.22
CA MET A 1 -7.62 -25.02 24.03
C MET A 1 -8.08 -24.49 23.83
N GLU A 2 -8.21 -24.36 23.66
CA GLU A 2 -8.53 -23.82 23.49
C GLU A 2 -8.81 -23.08 23.32
N ASN A 3 -9.07 -22.90 23.44
CA ASN A 3 -9.28 -22.11 23.34
C ASN A 3 -9.02 -21.08 23.03
N ASN A 4 -8.86 -20.79 22.66
CA ASN A 4 -8.42 -19.85 22.29
C ASN A 4 -9.11 -19.21 21.35
N LYS A 5 -10.01 -19.26 21.15
CA LYS A 5 -10.71 -18.72 20.32
C LYS A 5 -10.86 -17.37 20.71
N PRO A 6 -10.72 -16.44 19.98
CA PRO A 6 -10.81 -15.09 20.31
C PRO A 6 -12.17 -14.86 20.80
N ALA A 7 -12.23 -14.17 21.72
CA ALA A 7 -13.45 -13.92 22.22
C ALA A 7 -14.03 -12.93 21.42
N ASN A 8 -15.05 -12.90 21.20
CA ASN A 8 -15.63 -11.94 20.53
C ASN A 8 -15.10 -11.41 19.41
N ASN A 9 -15.00 -11.80 18.46
CA ASN A 9 -14.57 -11.20 17.28
C ASN A 9 -13.18 -10.77 17.25
N GLU A 10 -12.44 -11.13 18.17
CA GLU A 10 -11.07 -10.82 18.06
C GLU A 10 -10.44 -11.64 17.01
N ILE A 11 -9.62 -11.11 16.17
CA ILE A 11 -8.94 -11.83 15.12
C ILE A 11 -7.47 -11.85 15.39
N GLN A 12 -6.89 -12.98 15.26
CA GLN A 12 -5.46 -13.08 15.45
C GLN A 12 -4.78 -12.95 14.12
N ILE A 13 -3.78 -12.11 14.05
CA ILE A 13 -3.10 -11.85 12.82
C ILE A 13 -1.71 -12.41 12.91
N GLU A 14 -1.33 -13.17 11.93
CA GLU A 14 -0.03 -13.76 11.91
C GLU A 14 0.82 -13.16 10.83
N LEU A 15 2.09 -13.04 11.07
CA LEU A 15 3.00 -12.51 10.09
C LEU A 15 4.12 -13.53 9.96
N SER A 16 4.17 -14.22 8.85
CA SER A 16 5.20 -15.24 8.66
C SER A 16 6.53 -14.55 8.45
N GLU A 17 7.60 -15.28 8.64
CA GLU A 17 8.91 -14.72 8.45
C GLU A 17 9.10 -14.25 7.03
N GLU A 18 8.57 -15.00 6.11
CA GLU A 18 8.69 -14.64 4.75
C GLU A 18 7.98 -13.34 4.46
N MET A 19 6.77 -13.20 4.94
CA MET A 19 6.04 -12.00 4.71
C MET A 19 6.61 -10.81 5.45
N ALA A 20 7.25 -11.07 6.54
CA ALA A 20 7.81 -10.00 7.33
C ALA A 20 8.94 -9.27 6.60
N GLN A 21 9.51 -9.89 5.60
CA GLN A 21 10.56 -9.24 4.86
C GLN A 21 10.01 -8.10 4.03
N GLY A 22 8.77 -8.18 3.67
CA GLY A 22 8.13 -7.08 2.98
C GLY A 22 8.47 -7.02 1.50
N THR A 23 7.85 -6.10 0.84
CA THR A 23 8.07 -5.89 -0.57
C THR A 23 8.36 -4.42 -0.75
N TYR A 24 9.49 -4.10 -1.31
CA TYR A 24 9.82 -2.71 -1.53
C TYR A 24 9.14 -2.23 -2.80
N ALA A 25 8.52 -1.08 -2.73
CA ALA A 25 7.89 -0.52 -3.90
C ALA A 25 8.12 0.97 -3.88
N ASN A 26 8.41 1.53 -5.03
CA ASN A 26 8.59 2.96 -5.10
C ASN A 26 7.59 3.58 -6.06
N LEU A 27 6.60 2.83 -6.47
CA LEU A 27 5.56 3.37 -7.33
C LEU A 27 4.30 2.58 -7.07
N ALA A 28 3.18 3.24 -7.05
CA ALA A 28 1.92 2.55 -6.88
C ALA A 28 0.95 3.06 -7.92
N ILE A 29 0.26 2.17 -8.55
CA ILE A 29 -0.74 2.52 -9.51
C ILE A 29 -2.07 2.03 -8.99
N ILE A 30 -3.04 2.91 -8.93
CA ILE A 30 -4.32 2.56 -8.36
C ILE A 30 -5.39 2.71 -9.41
N SER A 31 -6.19 1.70 -9.56
CA SER A 31 -7.30 1.76 -10.49
C SER A 31 -8.50 1.17 -9.79
N HIS A 32 -9.65 1.30 -10.37
CA HIS A 32 -10.83 0.76 -9.74
C HIS A 32 -11.90 0.44 -10.77
N SER A 33 -12.79 -0.42 -10.36
CA SER A 33 -13.97 -0.72 -11.16
C SER A 33 -15.14 -0.33 -10.28
N SER A 34 -16.31 -0.79 -10.62
CA SER A 34 -17.47 -0.47 -9.81
C SER A 34 -17.49 -1.21 -8.50
N SER A 35 -16.72 -2.24 -8.38
CA SER A 35 -16.76 -3.03 -7.15
C SER A 35 -15.43 -3.22 -6.45
N GLU A 36 -14.35 -2.83 -7.05
CA GLU A 36 -13.05 -3.10 -6.45
C GLU A 36 -12.06 -2.02 -6.71
N PHE A 37 -11.10 -1.88 -5.82
CA PHE A 37 -9.96 -1.02 -6.03
C PHE A 37 -8.75 -1.92 -6.12
N ILE A 38 -7.89 -1.62 -7.06
CA ILE A 38 -6.71 -2.44 -7.28
C ILE A 38 -5.50 -1.58 -7.09
N LEU A 39 -4.64 -1.99 -6.19
CA LEU A 39 -3.42 -1.27 -5.91
C LEU A 39 -2.26 -2.12 -6.38
N ASP A 40 -1.52 -1.61 -7.33
CA ASP A 40 -0.37 -2.33 -7.83
C ASP A 40 0.89 -1.64 -7.35
N PHE A 41 1.72 -2.36 -6.66
CA PHE A 41 2.95 -1.80 -6.14
C PHE A 41 4.11 -2.24 -7.02
N ILE A 42 4.88 -1.28 -7.46
CA ILE A 42 5.88 -1.53 -8.48
C ILE A 42 7.23 -1.07 -8.01
N ARG A 43 8.24 -1.77 -8.41
CA ARG A 43 9.58 -1.36 -8.13
C ARG A 43 10.19 -0.93 -9.43
N VAL A 44 10.54 0.32 -9.52
CA VAL A 44 11.16 0.86 -10.71
C VAL A 44 12.64 0.90 -10.46
N VAL A 45 13.40 0.29 -11.33
CA VAL A 45 14.84 0.26 -11.19
C VAL A 45 15.43 1.03 -12.35
N PRO A 46 16.22 2.03 -12.09
CA PRO A 46 16.77 2.84 -13.17
C PRO A 46 17.56 1.97 -14.12
N GLY A 47 17.38 2.19 -15.36
CA GLY A 47 18.11 1.42 -16.34
C GLY A 47 17.44 0.17 -16.79
N ALA A 48 16.47 -0.29 -16.04
CA ALA A 48 15.79 -1.50 -16.43
C ALA A 48 14.77 -1.14 -17.50
N PRO A 49 14.63 -1.96 -18.49
CA PRO A 49 13.70 -1.63 -19.58
C PRO A 49 12.26 -1.72 -19.20
N LYS A 50 11.94 -2.45 -18.15
CA LYS A 50 10.59 -2.59 -17.75
C LYS A 50 10.49 -2.57 -16.25
N ALA A 51 9.37 -2.08 -15.76
CA ALA A 51 9.12 -2.12 -14.33
C ALA A 51 8.05 -3.17 -14.13
N GLN A 52 8.18 -3.91 -13.09
CA GLN A 52 7.25 -4.99 -12.85
C GLN A 52 6.43 -4.75 -11.61
N VAL A 53 5.21 -5.20 -11.66
CA VAL A 53 4.36 -5.14 -10.50
C VAL A 53 4.84 -6.20 -9.54
N LYS A 54 5.17 -5.80 -8.34
CA LYS A 54 5.66 -6.76 -7.36
C LYS A 54 4.56 -7.27 -6.47
N SER A 55 3.49 -6.55 -6.35
CA SER A 55 2.41 -6.97 -5.49
C SER A 55 1.14 -6.28 -5.93
N ARG A 56 0.06 -7.02 -5.98
CA ARG A 56 -1.23 -6.45 -6.32
C ARG A 56 -2.19 -6.74 -5.17
N VAL A 57 -2.85 -5.74 -4.69
CA VAL A 57 -3.79 -5.89 -3.61
C VAL A 57 -5.13 -5.39 -4.08
N ILE A 58 -6.16 -6.14 -3.83
CA ILE A 58 -7.49 -5.80 -4.27
C ILE A 58 -8.33 -5.55 -3.04
N LEU A 59 -9.01 -4.42 -3.02
CA LEU A 59 -9.80 -4.05 -1.88
C LEU A 59 -11.21 -3.72 -2.30
N THR A 60 -12.14 -3.90 -1.38
CA THR A 60 -13.48 -3.42 -1.63
C THR A 60 -13.44 -1.91 -1.47
N PRO A 61 -14.40 -1.20 -2.03
CA PRO A 61 -14.40 0.25 -1.90
C PRO A 61 -14.40 0.74 -0.46
N ASP A 62 -15.13 0.06 0.41
CA ASP A 62 -15.13 0.41 1.79
C ASP A 62 -13.76 0.31 2.39
N ASN A 63 -13.08 -0.76 2.12
CA ASN A 63 -11.76 -0.95 2.70
C ASN A 63 -10.75 -0.02 2.08
N ALA A 64 -10.94 0.34 0.83
CA ALA A 64 -10.03 1.30 0.23
C ALA A 64 -10.17 2.64 0.93
N GLN A 65 -11.38 3.00 1.29
CA GLN A 65 -11.59 4.24 1.98
C GLN A 65 -10.99 4.20 3.37
N ARG A 66 -11.12 3.09 4.05
CA ARG A 66 -10.53 2.97 5.36
C ARG A 66 -9.02 3.04 5.29
N LEU A 67 -8.46 2.46 4.25
CA LEU A 67 -7.03 2.51 4.07
C LEU A 67 -6.60 3.95 3.84
N LEU A 68 -7.36 4.70 3.06
CA LEU A 68 -7.04 6.07 2.80
C LEU A 68 -6.97 6.85 4.11
N PHE A 69 -7.97 6.73 4.94
CA PHE A 69 -7.98 7.47 6.18
C PHE A 69 -6.87 7.04 7.11
N ALA A 70 -6.63 5.74 7.18
CA ALA A 70 -5.59 5.25 8.06
C ALA A 70 -4.23 5.72 7.60
N LEU A 71 -4.02 5.71 6.31
CA LEU A 71 -2.74 6.12 5.77
C LEU A 71 -2.54 7.61 5.96
N GLN A 72 -3.60 8.39 5.73
CA GLN A 72 -3.50 9.81 5.95
C GLN A 72 -3.14 10.12 7.39
N ASP A 73 -3.78 9.43 8.30
CA ASP A 73 -3.53 9.64 9.70
C ASP A 73 -2.10 9.31 10.08
N ASN A 74 -1.61 8.22 9.54
CA ASN A 74 -0.24 7.83 9.83
C ASN A 74 0.77 8.79 9.22
N ILE A 75 0.51 9.25 8.04
CA ILE A 75 1.42 10.19 7.42
C ILE A 75 1.44 11.49 8.20
N LYS A 76 0.27 11.88 8.72
CA LYS A 76 0.22 13.08 9.49
C LYS A 76 1.02 12.94 10.76
N LYS A 77 0.88 11.82 11.44
CA LYS A 77 1.63 11.61 12.66
C LYS A 77 3.12 11.57 12.38
N PHE A 78 3.48 10.99 11.28
CA PHE A 78 4.88 10.93 10.92
C PHE A 78 5.42 12.34 10.74
N GLY A 79 4.66 13.20 10.08
CA GLY A 79 5.11 14.55 9.88
C GLY A 79 5.24 15.31 11.18
N GLU A 80 4.30 15.08 12.08
CA GLU A 80 4.36 15.75 13.35
C GLU A 80 5.55 15.29 14.16
N GLN A 81 5.85 14.03 14.10
CA GLN A 81 6.98 13.54 14.81
C GLN A 81 8.27 14.11 14.28
N LEU A 82 8.36 14.25 13.01
CA LEU A 82 9.53 14.83 12.45
C LEU A 82 9.72 16.24 12.89
N GLN A 83 8.68 16.99 12.90
CA GLN A 83 8.80 18.33 13.32
C GLN A 83 9.13 18.40 14.73
N ALA A 84 8.52 17.66 15.52
CA ALA A 84 8.81 17.72 16.90
C ALA A 84 10.16 17.18 17.16
N GLY A 85 10.50 16.21 16.56
CA GLY A 85 11.70 15.62 16.80
C GLY A 85 12.77 16.29 16.28
N ASN A 86 12.89 16.71 15.42
CA ASN A 86 13.90 17.29 15.03
C ASN A 86 14.32 17.13 13.87
N ASN A 87 14.36 17.36 13.50
CA ASN A 87 14.63 17.38 12.43
C ASN A 87 15.84 17.13 11.91
N ASN A 88 16.58 16.98 12.35
CA ASN A 88 17.76 16.83 11.83
C ASN A 88 17.84 15.68 11.11
N ASN A 89 17.15 14.96 11.05
CA ASN A 89 17.30 13.86 10.46
C ASN A 89 16.79 13.82 9.32
N LYS A 90 16.64 14.25 8.78
CA LYS A 90 16.21 14.26 7.74
C LYS A 90 16.19 13.21 6.90
N LEU A 91 16.28 12.41 6.90
CA LEU A 91 16.29 11.43 6.18
C LEU A 91 14.96 11.05 5.93
N ILE A 92 14.10 11.70 5.49
CA ILE A 92 12.87 11.35 5.15
C ILE A 92 12.86 10.67 3.92
N PRO A 93 12.48 9.55 3.83
CA PRO A 93 12.51 8.83 2.64
C PRO A 93 11.52 9.49 1.78
N GLU A 94 11.77 9.59 0.56
CA GLU A 94 10.89 10.13 -0.26
C GLU A 94 9.77 9.28 -0.44
N ILE A 95 8.63 9.57 -0.26
CA ILE A 95 7.49 8.79 -0.48
C ILE A 95 6.88 9.18 -1.76
N THR A 96 6.88 8.31 -2.69
CA THR A 96 6.30 8.59 -3.94
C THR A 96 4.91 8.09 -3.95
N ILE A 97 3.96 8.94 -3.94
CA ILE A 97 2.61 8.52 -3.94
C ILE A 97 2.02 8.83 -5.26
N VAL A 98 1.58 7.83 -5.93
CA VAL A 98 1.03 8.02 -7.20
C VAL A 98 -0.43 8.20 -7.03
N GLU A 99 -0.98 9.22 -7.57
CA GLU A 99 -2.33 9.43 -7.42
C GLU A 99 -3.17 8.47 -8.11
N THR A 100 -4.39 8.41 -7.82
CA THR A 100 -5.31 7.53 -8.45
C THR A 100 -5.36 7.83 -9.91
N LEU A 101 -5.18 6.87 -10.71
CA LEU A 101 -5.21 7.05 -12.12
C LEU A 101 -6.53 6.67 -12.70
N PRO A 102 -6.86 7.24 -13.80
CA PRO A 102 -8.13 6.90 -14.42
C PRO A 102 -8.11 5.47 -14.79
N ILE A 103 -9.19 4.87 -14.64
CA ILE A 103 -9.27 3.57 -14.95
C ILE A 103 -8.89 3.22 -16.30
N ASN A 104 -8.94 4.05 -17.20
CA ASN A 104 -8.65 3.66 -18.54
C ASN A 104 -7.20 3.61 -18.83
N ILE A 105 -6.39 3.78 -17.88
CA ILE A 105 -5.01 3.66 -18.11
C ILE A 105 -4.72 2.28 -18.48
N PRO A 106 -4.12 2.06 -19.53
CA PRO A 106 -3.85 0.74 -19.97
C PRO A 106 -2.80 0.09 -19.22
N ILE A 107 -2.82 0.04 -18.02
CA ILE A 107 -1.90 -0.62 -17.32
C ILE A 107 -1.72 -1.91 -17.80
N SER A 108 -2.43 -2.58 -17.92
CA SER A 108 -2.13 -3.80 -18.29
C SER A 108 -2.92 -4.09 -19.22
N ASP A 109 -3.10 -3.47 -19.85
CA ASP A 109 -3.85 -3.63 -20.79
C ASP A 109 -4.09 -4.92 -21.13
N LYS A 110 -3.40 -5.69 -20.99
CA LYS A 110 -3.61 -6.89 -21.33
C LYS A 110 -4.68 -7.33 -20.61
N THR A 111 -4.94 -6.79 -19.70
CA THR A 111 -5.93 -7.30 -18.98
C THR A 111 -7.08 -6.81 -19.57
N LYS A 112 -7.03 -6.07 -20.21
CA LYS A 112 -8.12 -5.54 -20.65
C LYS A 112 -8.54 -6.08 -21.65
N ASN A 113 -8.53 -6.55 -21.81
CA ASN A 113 -8.87 -7.02 -22.65
C ASN A 113 -9.21 -7.08 -22.96
#